data_a4ab002756d85ad9c16d257986651e0a
#
_entry.id   a4ab002756d85ad9c16d257986651e0a
#
_cell.length_a   1.000
_cell.length_b   1.000
_cell.length_c   1.000
_cell.angle_alpha   90.00
_cell.angle_beta   90.00
_cell.angle_gamma   90.00
#
_symmetry.space_group_name_H-M   'P 1'
#
loop_
_entity.id
_entity.type
_entity.pdbx_description
1 polymer ?
#
loop_
_entity_poly.entity_id
_entity_poly.type
_entity_poly.pdbx_seq_one_letter_code
_entity_poly.pdbx_strand_id
1 'polypeptide(L)'
;MEALSDYVAHVAGHFQSVLPGSLAEVFKLGSLAHGGFSNMYSDIDVGLFLSCAEPPSNMPTLIAEAKTVDPEYGQKLSVWWGNPEFHWGRLPVIDRLDMLDHGVPLLHGIKPNFRRPTAEEIHQEQLQSIERSWKTRMPGLGRLTALEAKDRKPYIRAILYAARLIYTWDNLVVDSNDRAVEYLHHVQPPGLELLPIDMALACRNEKCTAEDVFALRTDLLHQCESAVRYIAARP
;
A
#
# COMPACT_ATOMS: atom_id res chain seq x y z
N MET A 1 12.59 11.94 9.98
CA MET A 1 11.26 12.45 9.51
C MET A 1 11.44 13.69 8.63
N GLU A 2 12.26 14.68 9.02
CA GLU A 2 12.54 15.89 8.21
C GLU A 2 13.11 15.55 6.83
N ALA A 3 14.19 14.77 6.73
CA ALA A 3 14.79 14.37 5.46
C ALA A 3 13.81 13.62 4.51
N LEU A 4 12.90 12.82 5.05
CA LEU A 4 11.85 12.15 4.26
C LEU A 4 10.82 13.15 3.72
N SER A 5 10.44 14.14 4.54
CA SER A 5 9.53 15.21 4.12
C SER A 5 10.14 16.04 2.99
N ASP A 6 11.44 16.37 3.11
CA ASP A 6 12.19 17.11 2.10
C ASP A 6 12.31 16.30 0.80
N TYR A 7 12.57 14.98 0.90
CA TYR A 7 12.60 14.13 -0.27
C TYR A 7 11.24 14.11 -1.01
N VAL A 8 10.13 13.95 -0.29
CA VAL A 8 8.78 13.95 -0.88
C VAL A 8 8.47 15.31 -1.53
N ALA A 9 8.87 16.41 -0.92
CA ALA A 9 8.74 17.74 -1.50
C ALA A 9 9.58 17.92 -2.77
N HIS A 10 10.80 17.41 -2.78
CA HIS A 10 11.66 17.42 -3.99
C HIS A 10 11.05 16.58 -5.13
N VAL A 11 10.48 15.39 -4.82
CA VAL A 11 9.77 14.57 -5.81
C VAL A 11 8.58 15.33 -6.40
N ALA A 12 7.79 16.02 -5.57
CA ALA A 12 6.68 16.84 -6.04
C ALA A 12 7.15 17.99 -6.95
N GLY A 13 8.21 18.70 -6.55
CA GLY A 13 8.84 19.75 -7.34
C GLY A 13 9.42 19.26 -8.68
N HIS A 14 10.02 18.06 -8.68
CA HIS A 14 10.49 17.43 -9.91
C HIS A 14 9.32 17.23 -10.90
N PHE A 15 8.23 16.57 -10.48
CA PHE A 15 7.08 16.35 -11.37
C PHE A 15 6.43 17.66 -11.83
N GLN A 16 6.38 18.67 -10.97
CA GLN A 16 5.89 20.00 -11.35
C GLN A 16 6.74 20.64 -12.46
N SER A 17 8.06 20.45 -12.43
CA SER A 17 8.97 21.01 -13.41
C SER A 17 8.94 20.29 -14.76
N VAL A 18 8.75 18.96 -14.75
CA VAL A 18 8.82 18.12 -15.97
C VAL A 18 7.47 17.88 -16.63
N LEU A 19 6.36 18.20 -15.95
CA LEU A 19 4.98 18.08 -16.44
C LEU A 19 4.23 19.43 -16.42
N PRO A 20 4.81 20.50 -16.98
CA PRO A 20 4.20 21.82 -16.92
C PRO A 20 2.85 21.84 -17.66
N GLY A 21 1.80 22.33 -16.98
CA GLY A 21 0.45 22.42 -17.54
C GLY A 21 -0.32 21.09 -17.65
N SER A 22 0.35 19.95 -17.39
CA SER A 22 -0.28 18.63 -17.39
C SER A 22 -0.48 18.06 -15.97
N LEU A 23 0.25 18.55 -14.99
CA LEU A 23 0.15 18.13 -13.59
C LEU A 23 -0.83 19.05 -12.86
N ALA A 24 -1.91 18.47 -12.34
CA ALA A 24 -2.89 19.19 -11.53
C ALA A 24 -2.50 19.19 -10.05
N GLU A 25 -2.04 18.06 -9.52
CA GLU A 25 -1.62 17.93 -8.12
C GLU A 25 -0.70 16.72 -7.94
N VAL A 26 0.09 16.76 -6.87
CA VAL A 26 0.84 15.63 -6.35
C VAL A 26 0.32 15.30 -4.95
N PHE A 27 0.08 14.02 -4.68
CA PHE A 27 -0.42 13.57 -3.38
C PHE A 27 0.60 12.68 -2.69
N LYS A 28 0.75 12.88 -1.40
CA LYS A 28 1.32 11.89 -0.51
C LYS A 28 0.22 10.87 -0.17
N LEU A 29 0.52 9.57 -0.32
CA LEU A 29 -0.42 8.46 -0.13
C LEU A 29 0.12 7.43 0.87
N GLY A 30 -0.67 6.39 1.09
CA GLY A 30 -0.29 5.24 1.89
C GLY A 30 0.07 5.59 3.33
N SER A 31 0.98 4.82 3.90
CA SER A 31 1.38 4.97 5.30
C SER A 31 2.01 6.33 5.64
N LEU A 32 2.47 7.09 4.66
CA LEU A 32 2.90 8.47 4.86
C LEU A 32 1.72 9.44 5.06
N ALA A 33 0.57 9.13 4.50
CA ALA A 33 -0.63 9.96 4.58
C ALA A 33 -1.50 9.59 5.79
N HIS A 34 -1.85 8.31 5.93
CA HIS A 34 -2.73 7.82 7.01
C HIS A 34 -2.01 7.42 8.30
N GLY A 35 -0.67 7.50 8.33
CA GLY A 35 0.14 7.13 9.51
C GLY A 35 0.67 5.68 9.47
N GLY A 36 1.51 5.35 10.47
CA GLY A 36 2.12 4.02 10.56
C GLY A 36 3.27 3.82 9.55
N PHE A 37 3.93 4.89 9.08
CA PHE A 37 5.11 4.75 8.22
C PHE A 37 6.24 4.08 8.99
N SER A 38 6.80 3.03 8.40
CA SER A 38 7.99 2.34 8.89
C SER A 38 9.13 2.56 7.90
N ASN A 39 10.27 3.02 8.41
CA ASN A 39 11.42 3.28 7.56
C ASN A 39 11.92 1.99 6.86
N MET A 40 11.78 0.83 7.48
CA MET A 40 12.21 -0.45 6.93
C MET A 40 11.15 -1.10 6.01
N TYR A 41 9.86 -1.01 6.38
CA TYR A 41 8.80 -1.82 5.77
C TYR A 41 7.85 -1.03 4.86
N SER A 42 7.85 0.32 4.90
CA SER A 42 6.99 1.12 4.03
C SER A 42 7.63 1.42 2.68
N ASP A 43 6.77 1.58 1.67
CA ASP A 43 7.07 2.32 0.46
C ASP A 43 6.79 3.81 0.68
N ILE A 44 7.32 4.66 -0.18
CA ILE A 44 7.01 6.08 -0.27
C ILE A 44 6.03 6.21 -1.43
N ASP A 45 4.73 6.26 -1.11
CA ASP A 45 3.68 6.28 -2.10
C ASP A 45 3.32 7.72 -2.47
N VAL A 46 3.43 8.04 -3.77
CA VAL A 46 3.12 9.36 -4.35
C VAL A 46 2.11 9.17 -5.48
N GLY A 47 1.04 9.95 -5.47
CA GLY A 47 0.01 9.98 -6.51
C GLY A 47 0.12 11.24 -7.35
N LEU A 48 0.13 11.10 -8.68
CA LEU A 48 0.09 12.21 -9.63
C LEU A 48 -1.31 12.32 -10.23
N PHE A 49 -1.88 13.49 -10.15
CA PHE A 49 -3.15 13.82 -10.75
C PHE A 49 -2.90 14.66 -12.00
N LEU A 50 -3.23 14.11 -13.17
CA LEU A 50 -2.87 14.69 -14.46
C LEU A 50 -4.11 15.22 -15.18
N SER A 51 -4.04 16.45 -15.66
CA SER A 51 -5.14 17.13 -16.38
C SER A 51 -5.12 16.94 -17.90
N CYS A 52 -4.13 16.21 -18.44
CA CYS A 52 -4.02 15.97 -19.87
C CYS A 52 -4.99 14.88 -20.36
N ALA A 53 -5.38 14.95 -21.65
CA ALA A 53 -6.31 14.00 -22.26
C ALA A 53 -5.72 12.61 -22.45
N GLU A 54 -4.38 12.53 -22.65
CA GLU A 54 -3.64 11.28 -22.87
C GLU A 54 -2.46 11.19 -21.90
N PRO A 55 -2.05 9.97 -21.50
CA PRO A 55 -0.93 9.78 -20.62
C PRO A 55 0.38 10.27 -21.29
N PRO A 56 1.26 10.97 -20.55
CA PRO A 56 2.58 11.29 -21.05
C PRO A 56 3.36 10.01 -21.39
N SER A 57 3.82 9.90 -22.63
CA SER A 57 4.49 8.68 -23.14
C SER A 57 5.81 8.36 -22.42
N ASN A 58 6.42 9.36 -21.78
CA ASN A 58 7.70 9.26 -21.06
C ASN A 58 7.54 9.07 -19.54
N MET A 59 6.34 8.78 -19.03
CA MET A 59 6.12 8.58 -17.58
C MET A 59 7.12 7.61 -16.92
N PRO A 60 7.48 6.47 -17.51
CA PRO A 60 8.50 5.59 -16.92
C PRO A 60 9.86 6.27 -16.72
N THR A 61 10.28 7.11 -17.67
CA THR A 61 11.53 7.88 -17.60
C THR A 61 11.46 8.92 -16.49
N LEU A 62 10.37 9.71 -16.43
CA LEU A 62 10.18 10.73 -15.39
C LEU A 62 10.16 10.12 -13.98
N ILE A 63 9.55 8.95 -13.82
CA ILE A 63 9.57 8.21 -12.55
C ILE A 63 10.99 7.72 -12.22
N ALA A 64 11.74 7.24 -13.21
CA ALA A 64 13.13 6.83 -13.01
C ALA A 64 14.01 8.01 -12.58
N GLU A 65 13.84 9.18 -13.19
CA GLU A 65 14.54 10.42 -12.82
C GLU A 65 14.19 10.84 -11.38
N ALA A 66 12.91 10.82 -10.99
CA ALA A 66 12.48 11.14 -9.63
C ALA A 66 13.15 10.26 -8.57
N LYS A 67 13.42 8.99 -8.90
CA LYS A 67 14.14 8.04 -8.02
C LYS A 67 15.60 8.41 -7.80
N THR A 68 16.23 9.17 -8.72
CA THR A 68 17.62 9.56 -8.60
C THR A 68 17.85 10.78 -7.71
N VAL A 69 16.80 11.51 -7.33
CA VAL A 69 16.87 12.68 -6.44
C VAL A 69 17.56 12.33 -5.11
N ASP A 70 17.21 11.18 -4.55
CA ASP A 70 17.89 10.57 -3.42
C ASP A 70 17.87 9.05 -3.61
N PRO A 71 19.02 8.38 -3.82
CA PRO A 71 19.07 6.95 -4.11
C PRO A 71 18.54 6.06 -2.98
N GLU A 72 18.64 6.47 -1.71
CA GLU A 72 18.16 5.71 -0.56
C GLU A 72 16.63 5.69 -0.54
N TYR A 73 16.01 6.87 -0.61
CA TYR A 73 14.55 6.99 -0.65
C TYR A 73 13.97 6.58 -2.01
N GLY A 74 14.70 6.80 -3.10
CA GLY A 74 14.27 6.46 -4.45
C GLY A 74 13.99 4.98 -4.66
N GLN A 75 14.71 4.08 -3.94
CA GLN A 75 14.43 2.64 -3.95
C GLN A 75 13.06 2.29 -3.35
N LYS A 76 12.53 3.15 -2.49
CA LYS A 76 11.22 2.98 -1.83
C LYS A 76 10.11 3.74 -2.55
N LEU A 77 10.44 4.60 -3.52
CA LEU A 77 9.46 5.43 -4.22
C LEU A 77 8.55 4.59 -5.12
N SER A 78 7.27 4.64 -4.83
CA SER A 78 6.17 4.14 -5.66
C SER A 78 5.38 5.33 -6.19
N VAL A 79 5.24 5.42 -7.52
CA VAL A 79 4.48 6.49 -8.16
C VAL A 79 3.23 5.91 -8.81
N TRP A 80 2.09 6.40 -8.38
CA TRP A 80 0.76 6.14 -8.94
C TRP A 80 0.32 7.38 -9.72
N TRP A 81 -0.40 7.20 -10.81
CA TRP A 81 -0.78 8.33 -11.64
C TRP A 81 -2.04 8.04 -12.46
N GLY A 82 -2.80 9.08 -12.76
CA GLY A 82 -4.01 9.00 -13.57
C GLY A 82 -4.66 10.35 -13.78
N ASN A 83 -5.65 10.38 -14.68
CA ASN A 83 -6.50 11.54 -14.85
C ASN A 83 -7.70 11.49 -13.87
N PRO A 84 -8.43 12.60 -13.67
CA PRO A 84 -9.55 12.67 -12.74
C PRO A 84 -10.65 11.64 -12.98
N GLU A 85 -10.89 11.27 -14.22
CA GLU A 85 -11.92 10.30 -14.60
C GLU A 85 -11.42 8.85 -14.58
N PHE A 86 -10.11 8.63 -14.37
CA PHE A 86 -9.45 7.31 -14.40
C PHE A 86 -9.65 6.53 -15.70
N HIS A 87 -9.83 7.22 -16.82
CA HIS A 87 -9.89 6.58 -18.13
C HIS A 87 -8.54 5.95 -18.52
N TRP A 88 -7.47 6.45 -17.96
CA TRP A 88 -6.12 5.95 -18.14
C TRP A 88 -5.27 6.21 -16.87
N GLY A 89 -4.16 5.52 -16.79
CA GLY A 89 -3.22 5.67 -15.68
C GLY A 89 -2.91 4.37 -14.95
N ARG A 90 -2.21 4.52 -13.84
CA ARG A 90 -1.85 3.45 -12.93
C ARG A 90 -2.23 3.85 -11.50
N LEU A 91 -3.52 3.82 -11.23
CA LEU A 91 -4.07 4.07 -9.90
C LEU A 91 -5.18 3.05 -9.62
N PRO A 92 -4.85 1.91 -8.97
CA PRO A 92 -5.81 0.86 -8.61
C PRO A 92 -6.96 1.39 -7.76
N VAL A 93 -8.05 0.65 -7.68
CA VAL A 93 -9.27 1.05 -6.93
C VAL A 93 -8.96 1.32 -5.46
N ILE A 94 -8.13 0.48 -4.84
CA ILE A 94 -7.73 0.63 -3.43
C ILE A 94 -6.89 1.89 -3.21
N ASP A 95 -5.98 2.21 -4.14
CA ASP A 95 -5.17 3.44 -4.04
C ASP A 95 -6.01 4.71 -4.32
N ARG A 96 -7.08 4.62 -5.16
CA ARG A 96 -8.07 5.70 -5.31
C ARG A 96 -8.82 5.95 -4.00
N LEU A 97 -9.20 4.88 -3.32
CA LEU A 97 -9.87 4.96 -2.03
C LEU A 97 -8.98 5.62 -0.99
N ASP A 98 -7.71 5.19 -0.90
CA ASP A 98 -6.71 5.79 -0.01
C ASP A 98 -6.47 7.27 -0.34
N MET A 99 -6.39 7.62 -1.64
CA MET A 99 -6.23 9.01 -2.07
C MET A 99 -7.41 9.89 -1.63
N LEU A 100 -8.66 9.39 -1.73
CA LEU A 100 -9.85 10.13 -1.32
C LEU A 100 -9.91 10.35 0.18
N ASP A 101 -9.57 9.32 0.97
CA ASP A 101 -9.73 9.33 2.40
C ASP A 101 -8.55 10.01 3.12
N HIS A 102 -7.34 9.84 2.61
CA HIS A 102 -6.10 10.21 3.30
C HIS A 102 -5.13 11.05 2.45
N GLY A 103 -5.34 11.17 1.14
CA GLY A 103 -4.42 11.86 0.25
C GLY A 103 -4.10 13.29 0.70
N VAL A 104 -2.81 13.58 0.90
CA VAL A 104 -2.34 14.90 1.31
C VAL A 104 -1.74 15.63 0.09
N PRO A 105 -2.36 16.72 -0.39
CA PRO A 105 -1.83 17.47 -1.53
C PRO A 105 -0.52 18.16 -1.16
N LEU A 106 0.40 18.24 -2.11
CA LEU A 106 1.78 18.73 -1.90
C LEU A 106 2.09 20.03 -2.65
N LEU A 107 1.31 20.40 -3.67
CA LEU A 107 1.59 21.57 -4.52
C LEU A 107 0.56 22.70 -4.35
N HIS A 108 -0.68 22.45 -4.75
CA HIS A 108 -1.70 23.50 -4.87
C HIS A 108 -2.82 23.37 -3.84
N GLY A 109 -2.81 22.34 -3.01
CA GLY A 109 -3.85 22.08 -2.02
C GLY A 109 -5.17 21.59 -2.65
N ILE A 110 -5.15 21.14 -3.90
CA ILE A 110 -6.32 20.61 -4.60
C ILE A 110 -6.67 19.26 -3.99
N LYS A 111 -7.89 19.15 -3.45
CA LYS A 111 -8.39 17.86 -2.94
C LYS A 111 -8.85 16.96 -4.10
N PRO A 112 -8.70 15.64 -3.96
CA PRO A 112 -9.25 14.71 -4.94
C PRO A 112 -10.76 14.93 -5.06
N ASN A 113 -11.24 15.07 -6.29
CA ASN A 113 -12.68 15.25 -6.58
C ASN A 113 -13.09 14.27 -7.69
N PHE A 114 -13.19 13.00 -7.34
CA PHE A 114 -13.65 11.94 -8.21
C PHE A 114 -14.63 11.02 -7.47
N ARG A 115 -15.37 10.22 -8.23
CA ARG A 115 -16.34 9.29 -7.67
C ARG A 115 -15.65 8.27 -6.75
N ARG A 116 -16.18 8.12 -5.54
CA ARG A 116 -15.74 7.06 -4.64
C ARG A 116 -16.01 5.69 -5.28
N PRO A 117 -15.06 4.75 -5.22
CA PRO A 117 -15.30 3.38 -5.63
C PRO A 117 -16.50 2.76 -4.90
N THR A 118 -17.30 1.96 -5.62
CA THR A 118 -18.39 1.21 -5.01
C THR A 118 -17.87 0.01 -4.22
N ALA A 119 -18.70 -0.55 -3.34
CA ALA A 119 -18.37 -1.78 -2.62
C ALA A 119 -17.98 -2.90 -3.58
N GLU A 120 -18.72 -3.07 -4.68
CA GLU A 120 -18.45 -4.09 -5.69
C GLU A 120 -17.08 -3.90 -6.35
N GLU A 121 -16.70 -2.66 -6.73
CA GLU A 121 -15.40 -2.35 -7.31
C GLU A 121 -14.26 -2.64 -6.31
N ILE A 122 -14.45 -2.29 -5.03
CA ILE A 122 -13.47 -2.55 -3.95
C ILE A 122 -13.31 -4.06 -3.74
N HIS A 123 -14.40 -4.79 -3.58
CA HIS A 123 -14.38 -6.24 -3.38
C HIS A 123 -13.75 -6.96 -4.58
N GLN A 124 -14.11 -6.56 -5.80
CA GLN A 124 -13.54 -7.15 -7.02
C GLN A 124 -12.03 -6.93 -7.13
N GLU A 125 -11.54 -5.71 -6.85
CA GLU A 125 -10.09 -5.41 -6.82
C GLU A 125 -9.37 -6.26 -5.77
N GLN A 126 -9.95 -6.42 -4.58
CA GLN A 126 -9.37 -7.24 -3.52
C GLN A 126 -9.30 -8.73 -3.91
N LEU A 127 -10.36 -9.29 -4.51
CA LEU A 127 -10.35 -10.66 -5.03
C LEU A 127 -9.27 -10.85 -6.10
N GLN A 128 -9.15 -9.89 -7.03
CA GLN A 128 -8.09 -9.93 -8.03
C GLN A 128 -6.69 -9.83 -7.41
N SER A 129 -6.51 -9.02 -6.37
CA SER A 129 -5.24 -8.88 -5.65
C SER A 129 -4.86 -10.18 -4.93
N ILE A 130 -5.83 -10.88 -4.34
CA ILE A 130 -5.61 -12.20 -3.74
C ILE A 130 -5.07 -13.17 -4.79
N GLU A 131 -5.73 -13.30 -5.93
CA GLU A 131 -5.34 -14.25 -6.98
C GLU A 131 -3.99 -13.89 -7.62
N ARG A 132 -3.78 -12.65 -7.99
CA ARG A 132 -2.58 -12.21 -8.73
C ARG A 132 -1.33 -12.09 -7.86
N SER A 133 -1.49 -11.78 -6.58
CA SER A 133 -0.36 -11.41 -5.73
C SER A 133 -0.23 -12.33 -4.53
N TRP A 134 -1.25 -12.41 -3.68
CA TRP A 134 -1.11 -13.05 -2.39
C TRP A 134 -0.97 -14.57 -2.53
N LYS A 135 -1.92 -15.24 -3.15
CA LYS A 135 -1.85 -16.69 -3.40
C LYS A 135 -0.60 -17.10 -4.20
N THR A 136 -0.15 -16.27 -5.12
CA THR A 136 1.03 -16.54 -5.94
C THR A 136 2.33 -16.49 -5.12
N ARG A 137 2.42 -15.59 -4.15
CA ARG A 137 3.63 -15.39 -3.34
C ARG A 137 3.71 -16.29 -2.11
N MET A 138 2.56 -16.68 -1.54
CA MET A 138 2.50 -17.47 -0.31
C MET A 138 3.30 -18.77 -0.36
N PRO A 139 3.20 -19.60 -1.43
CA PRO A 139 3.95 -20.84 -1.48
C PRO A 139 5.47 -20.63 -1.46
N GLY A 140 5.96 -19.54 -2.07
CA GLY A 140 7.39 -19.19 -2.04
C GLY A 140 7.84 -18.77 -0.64
N LEU A 141 7.11 -17.86 -0.02
CA LEU A 141 7.41 -17.38 1.33
C LEU A 141 7.26 -18.46 2.41
N GLY A 142 6.27 -19.35 2.27
CA GLY A 142 6.04 -20.44 3.22
C GLY A 142 7.12 -21.54 3.18
N ARG A 143 7.89 -21.63 2.09
CA ARG A 143 9.00 -22.60 1.97
C ARG A 143 10.35 -22.07 2.45
N LEU A 144 10.44 -20.82 2.86
CA LEU A 144 11.69 -20.27 3.35
C LEU A 144 12.18 -21.05 4.58
N THR A 145 13.43 -21.46 4.55
CA THR A 145 14.10 -22.10 5.69
C THR A 145 14.87 -21.10 6.54
N ALA A 146 15.23 -19.96 5.94
CA ALA A 146 15.85 -18.81 6.58
C ALA A 146 15.29 -17.53 5.96
N LEU A 147 15.33 -16.42 6.69
CA LEU A 147 14.84 -15.12 6.25
C LEU A 147 16.01 -14.23 5.84
N GLU A 148 16.25 -14.12 4.54
CA GLU A 148 17.26 -13.18 4.03
C GLU A 148 16.73 -11.73 4.05
N ALA A 149 17.63 -10.74 3.96
CA ALA A 149 17.26 -9.32 3.99
C ALA A 149 16.19 -8.95 2.95
N LYS A 150 16.29 -9.51 1.73
CA LYS A 150 15.32 -9.30 0.63
C LYS A 150 13.92 -9.87 0.92
N ASP A 151 13.83 -10.87 1.81
CA ASP A 151 12.59 -11.61 2.11
C ASP A 151 11.83 -10.99 3.29
N ARG A 152 12.51 -10.22 4.16
CA ARG A 152 11.92 -9.65 5.39
C ARG A 152 10.67 -8.82 5.10
N LYS A 153 10.78 -7.83 4.23
CA LYS A 153 9.64 -6.95 3.89
C LYS A 153 8.49 -7.72 3.22
N PRO A 154 8.71 -8.57 2.20
CA PRO A 154 7.65 -9.40 1.63
C PRO A 154 6.98 -10.31 2.65
N TYR A 155 7.73 -10.93 3.56
CA TYR A 155 7.22 -11.84 4.58
C TYR A 155 6.31 -11.12 5.59
N ILE A 156 6.76 -10.01 6.17
CA ILE A 156 5.97 -9.20 7.10
C ILE A 156 4.71 -8.65 6.43
N ARG A 157 4.82 -8.16 5.18
CA ARG A 157 3.66 -7.69 4.40
C ARG A 157 2.65 -8.78 4.12
N ALA A 158 3.12 -10.02 3.88
CA ALA A 158 2.26 -11.15 3.62
C ALA A 158 1.38 -11.50 4.83
N ILE A 159 1.95 -11.48 6.03
CA ILE A 159 1.21 -11.73 7.28
C ILE A 159 0.19 -10.60 7.54
N LEU A 160 0.61 -9.33 7.42
CA LEU A 160 -0.26 -8.18 7.65
C LEU A 160 -1.34 -8.00 6.59
N TYR A 161 -1.20 -8.66 5.42
CA TYR A 161 -2.19 -8.52 4.35
C TYR A 161 -3.57 -9.03 4.75
N ALA A 162 -3.66 -10.08 5.58
CA ALA A 162 -4.92 -10.61 6.10
C ALA A 162 -5.72 -9.54 6.84
N ALA A 163 -5.05 -8.76 7.71
CA ALA A 163 -5.67 -7.67 8.46
C ALA A 163 -6.22 -6.59 7.53
N ARG A 164 -5.38 -6.10 6.60
CA ARG A 164 -5.77 -5.07 5.64
C ARG A 164 -6.91 -5.52 4.73
N LEU A 165 -6.87 -6.76 4.26
CA LEU A 165 -7.91 -7.34 3.42
C LEU A 165 -9.27 -7.32 4.13
N ILE A 166 -9.33 -7.89 5.33
CA ILE A 166 -10.57 -8.01 6.10
C ILE A 166 -11.09 -6.62 6.49
N TYR A 167 -10.20 -5.74 6.97
CA TYR A 167 -10.57 -4.37 7.34
C TYR A 167 -11.21 -3.61 6.17
N THR A 168 -10.54 -3.60 5.01
CA THR A 168 -11.04 -2.89 3.83
C THR A 168 -12.30 -3.53 3.27
N TRP A 169 -12.41 -4.87 3.31
CA TRP A 169 -13.61 -5.58 2.88
C TRP A 169 -14.85 -5.17 3.69
N ASP A 170 -14.74 -5.19 5.01
CA ASP A 170 -15.87 -4.94 5.90
C ASP A 170 -16.24 -3.44 6.01
N ASN A 171 -15.24 -2.55 5.92
CA ASN A 171 -15.44 -1.12 6.19
C ASN A 171 -15.47 -0.25 4.93
N LEU A 172 -15.06 -0.78 3.77
CA LEU A 172 -14.97 -0.04 2.49
C LEU A 172 -14.09 1.21 2.59
N VAL A 173 -13.05 1.17 3.42
CA VAL A 173 -12.04 2.21 3.60
C VAL A 173 -10.65 1.57 3.70
N VAL A 174 -9.61 2.34 3.39
CA VAL A 174 -8.22 1.97 3.64
C VAL A 174 -7.76 2.69 4.91
N ASP A 175 -6.94 2.04 5.72
CA ASP A 175 -6.35 2.66 6.91
C ASP A 175 -4.99 2.02 7.24
N SER A 176 -4.37 2.47 8.32
CA SER A 176 -3.09 1.97 8.82
C SER A 176 -3.15 0.49 9.20
N ASN A 177 -1.98 -0.17 9.23
CA ASN A 177 -1.93 -1.55 9.72
C ASN A 177 -2.36 -1.67 11.19
N ASP A 178 -2.11 -0.63 11.99
CA ASP A 178 -2.51 -0.59 13.40
C ASP A 178 -4.03 -0.68 13.53
N ARG A 179 -4.78 0.13 12.76
CA ARG A 179 -6.24 0.09 12.71
C ARG A 179 -6.79 -1.23 12.19
N ALA A 180 -6.16 -1.76 11.14
CA ALA A 180 -6.57 -3.03 10.57
C ALA A 180 -6.39 -4.20 11.56
N VAL A 181 -5.29 -4.23 12.32
CA VAL A 181 -5.03 -5.25 13.34
C VAL A 181 -5.96 -5.07 14.55
N GLU A 182 -6.18 -3.83 15.01
CA GLU A 182 -7.16 -3.53 16.06
C GLU A 182 -8.55 -4.08 15.69
N TYR A 183 -8.97 -3.88 14.45
CA TYR A 183 -10.23 -4.40 13.94
C TYR A 183 -10.30 -5.93 13.97
N LEU A 184 -9.20 -6.63 13.61
CA LEU A 184 -9.17 -8.10 13.71
C LEU A 184 -9.38 -8.62 15.11
N HIS A 185 -8.83 -7.95 16.13
CA HIS A 185 -9.07 -8.30 17.53
C HIS A 185 -10.54 -8.14 17.92
N HIS A 186 -11.25 -7.20 17.29
CA HIS A 186 -12.68 -7.01 17.51
C HIS A 186 -13.53 -8.09 16.84
N VAL A 187 -13.25 -8.42 15.57
CA VAL A 187 -14.10 -9.34 14.78
C VAL A 187 -13.70 -10.81 14.92
N GLN A 188 -12.46 -11.10 15.33
CA GLN A 188 -11.91 -12.44 15.57
C GLN A 188 -12.25 -13.45 14.46
N PRO A 189 -11.75 -13.28 13.23
CA PRO A 189 -12.11 -14.13 12.11
C PRO A 189 -11.76 -15.60 12.39
N PRO A 190 -12.68 -16.55 12.20
CA PRO A 190 -12.44 -17.98 12.48
C PRO A 190 -11.25 -18.52 11.71
N GLY A 191 -10.35 -19.22 12.40
CA GLY A 191 -9.19 -19.88 11.81
C GLY A 191 -8.03 -18.94 11.46
N LEU A 192 -8.15 -17.63 11.72
CA LEU A 192 -7.03 -16.70 11.58
C LEU A 192 -6.24 -16.65 12.90
N GLU A 193 -4.93 -16.86 12.81
CA GLU A 193 -4.04 -16.76 13.96
C GLU A 193 -3.61 -15.31 14.16
N LEU A 194 -4.01 -14.69 15.28
CA LEU A 194 -3.73 -13.27 15.55
C LEU A 194 -2.29 -13.03 16.02
N LEU A 195 -1.69 -13.96 16.77
CA LEU A 195 -0.33 -13.78 17.29
C LEU A 195 0.72 -13.46 16.21
N PRO A 196 0.80 -14.17 15.07
CA PRO A 196 1.72 -13.80 13.99
C PRO A 196 1.46 -12.42 13.42
N ILE A 197 0.20 -11.99 13.36
CA ILE A 197 -0.20 -10.68 12.85
C ILE A 197 0.23 -9.57 13.83
N ASP A 198 0.03 -9.78 15.13
CA ASP A 198 0.50 -8.86 16.19
C ASP A 198 2.01 -8.72 16.17
N MET A 199 2.71 -9.84 16.05
CA MET A 199 4.17 -9.84 15.96
C MET A 199 4.66 -9.15 14.68
N ALA A 200 4.00 -9.34 13.55
CA ALA A 200 4.33 -8.65 12.30
C ALA A 200 4.08 -7.13 12.40
N LEU A 201 3.02 -6.71 13.10
CA LEU A 201 2.78 -5.30 13.40
C LEU A 201 3.85 -4.74 14.35
N ALA A 202 4.19 -5.49 15.42
CA ALA A 202 5.25 -5.10 16.35
C ALA A 202 6.60 -4.95 15.63
N CYS A 203 6.93 -5.86 14.72
CA CYS A 203 8.13 -5.79 13.89
C CYS A 203 8.12 -4.54 12.98
N ARG A 204 6.99 -4.25 12.34
CA ARG A 204 6.83 -3.04 11.53
C ARG A 204 7.03 -1.77 12.36
N ASN A 205 6.60 -1.79 13.60
CA ASN A 205 6.74 -0.69 14.57
C ASN A 205 8.06 -0.75 15.37
N GLU A 206 9.05 -1.50 14.85
CA GLU A 206 10.41 -1.61 15.39
C GLU A 206 10.50 -2.12 16.85
N LYS A 207 9.50 -2.90 17.30
CA LYS A 207 9.44 -3.51 18.63
C LYS A 207 10.01 -4.91 18.69
N CYS A 208 10.22 -5.56 17.54
CA CYS A 208 10.88 -6.85 17.39
C CYS A 208 11.49 -6.96 16.00
N THR A 209 12.21 -8.05 15.72
CA THR A 209 12.84 -8.30 14.42
C THR A 209 11.96 -9.15 13.51
N ALA A 210 12.25 -9.16 12.21
CA ALA A 210 11.57 -10.06 11.26
C ALA A 210 11.89 -11.52 11.54
N GLU A 211 13.05 -11.80 12.11
CA GLU A 211 13.50 -13.11 12.55
C GLU A 211 12.64 -13.63 13.73
N ASP A 212 12.24 -12.77 14.65
CA ASP A 212 11.32 -13.14 15.74
C ASP A 212 9.95 -13.57 15.18
N VAL A 213 9.44 -12.83 14.19
CA VAL A 213 8.19 -13.19 13.51
C VAL A 213 8.36 -14.51 12.73
N PHE A 214 9.48 -14.67 12.02
CA PHE A 214 9.76 -15.88 11.25
C PHE A 214 9.91 -17.12 12.14
N ALA A 215 10.40 -16.97 13.38
CA ALA A 215 10.53 -18.06 14.35
C ALA A 215 9.18 -18.67 14.76
N LEU A 216 8.07 -17.96 14.61
CA LEU A 216 6.73 -18.49 14.86
C LEU A 216 6.32 -19.58 13.84
N ARG A 217 7.00 -19.68 12.70
CA ARG A 217 6.71 -20.68 11.65
C ARG A 217 5.24 -20.68 11.20
N THR A 218 4.67 -19.48 11.08
CA THR A 218 3.27 -19.31 10.67
C THR A 218 3.00 -19.97 9.32
N ASP A 219 1.92 -20.74 9.25
CA ASP A 219 1.41 -21.25 7.98
C ASP A 219 0.73 -20.12 7.20
N LEU A 220 1.51 -19.46 6.32
CA LEU A 220 1.03 -18.35 5.51
C LEU A 220 -0.12 -18.73 4.57
N LEU A 221 -0.14 -19.98 4.07
CA LEU A 221 -1.21 -20.45 3.21
C LEU A 221 -2.51 -20.58 4.00
N HIS A 222 -2.44 -21.19 5.18
CA HIS A 222 -3.59 -21.29 6.09
C HIS A 222 -4.14 -19.93 6.48
N GLN A 223 -3.28 -18.96 6.80
CA GLN A 223 -3.68 -17.57 7.08
C GLN A 223 -4.42 -16.95 5.89
N CYS A 224 -3.88 -17.12 4.67
CA CYS A 224 -4.50 -16.64 3.46
C CYS A 224 -5.90 -17.26 3.26
N GLU A 225 -5.99 -18.58 3.35
CA GLU A 225 -7.25 -19.31 3.17
C GLU A 225 -8.31 -18.96 4.24
N SER A 226 -7.88 -18.74 5.48
CA SER A 226 -8.76 -18.31 6.58
C SER A 226 -9.35 -16.93 6.34
N ALA A 227 -8.51 -15.96 5.91
CA ALA A 227 -8.98 -14.63 5.54
C ALA A 227 -9.94 -14.67 4.33
N VAL A 228 -9.62 -15.48 3.31
CA VAL A 228 -10.49 -15.64 2.13
C VAL A 228 -11.82 -16.29 2.50
N ARG A 229 -11.83 -17.32 3.36
CA ARG A 229 -13.08 -17.90 3.87
C ARG A 229 -13.93 -16.91 4.63
N TYR A 230 -13.29 -16.06 5.46
CA TYR A 230 -14.00 -15.04 6.22
C TYR A 230 -14.72 -14.05 5.30
N ILE A 231 -14.05 -13.48 4.29
CA ILE A 231 -14.67 -12.53 3.36
C ILE A 231 -15.74 -13.19 2.47
N ALA A 232 -15.51 -14.45 2.04
CA ALA A 232 -16.48 -15.19 1.22
C ALA A 232 -17.80 -15.52 1.96
N ALA A 233 -17.80 -15.52 3.29
CA ALA A 233 -19.00 -15.72 4.12
C ALA A 233 -19.79 -14.42 4.34
N ARG A 234 -19.35 -13.31 3.79
CA ARG A 234 -19.96 -11.97 3.95
C ARG A 234 -20.48 -11.47 2.61
N PRO A 235 -21.66 -10.83 2.62
CA PRO A 235 -22.28 -10.29 1.40
C PRO A 235 -21.51 -9.11 0.84
#